data_8e041af0108a6e04bb3bf1d83cf9bac7
#
_entry.id   8e041af0108a6e04bb3bf1d83cf9bac7
#
_cell.length_a   1.000
_cell.length_b   1.000
_cell.length_c   1.000
_cell.angle_alpha   90.00
_cell.angle_beta   90.00
_cell.angle_gamma   90.00
#
_symmetry.space_group_name_H-M   'P 1'
#
loop_
_entity.id
_entity.type
_entity.pdbx_description
1 polymer ?
#
loop_
_entity_poly.entity_id
_entity_poly.type
_entity_poly.pdbx_seq_one_letter_code
_entity_poly.pdbx_strand_id
1 'polypeptide(L)'
;MNPPRPCRVLGALVLAAVSLGSLAGCRTPTPAANGRTSVVAAFYPLQYAAHQVGGDSVSVTSLTPAGVEPHDLELTASQVADIAQADLVIYVKGFQAAVDEAIAQQAPDRAVDVSAGLPLLGSDPHVWLDPTNMSAIGTTIAERLAQIAPDSATTVAKNATALSSAMDSLDASYRSGLATCRSRDLVVSHEAFAYLAHAYDLTQIGLSGLSPDAEPSPARLKEVTDLVVSKGISTIYYETLVDPKIAQTVADETGAKVAKLDPLEGLAPGSSGDYVSVMKDNLATLKTGQGCS
;
A
#
# COMPACT_ATOMS: atom_id res chain seq x y z
N MET A 1 -34.20 95.95 -6.38
CA MET A 1 -34.40 94.52 -6.33
C MET A 1 -33.04 93.84 -6.55
N ASN A 2 -32.41 93.52 -5.47
CA ASN A 2 -31.03 92.91 -5.52
C ASN A 2 -31.15 91.41 -5.39
N PRO A 3 -30.35 90.64 -6.22
CA PRO A 3 -30.28 89.20 -6.06
C PRO A 3 -29.23 88.78 -4.98
N PRO A 4 -29.42 87.66 -4.30
CA PRO A 4 -28.57 87.22 -3.24
C PRO A 4 -27.30 86.53 -3.76
N ARG A 5 -26.19 86.65 -3.00
CA ARG A 5 -24.88 86.10 -3.24
C ARG A 5 -24.83 84.59 -2.86
N PRO A 6 -24.10 83.76 -3.59
CA PRO A 6 -23.94 82.38 -3.24
C PRO A 6 -22.80 82.18 -2.23
N CYS A 7 -23.05 81.42 -1.16
CA CYS A 7 -22.04 80.88 -0.21
C CYS A 7 -21.16 79.84 -0.86
N ARG A 8 -19.84 80.04 -0.80
CA ARG A 8 -18.87 79.01 -1.15
C ARG A 8 -18.63 78.09 0.06
N VAL A 9 -19.01 76.86 -0.06
CA VAL A 9 -18.65 75.80 0.90
C VAL A 9 -17.43 75.05 0.35
N LEU A 10 -16.26 75.18 1.02
CA LEU A 10 -15.09 74.34 0.75
C LEU A 10 -15.34 72.92 1.26
N GLY A 11 -15.49 71.98 0.36
CA GLY A 11 -15.52 70.54 0.71
C GLY A 11 -14.12 69.99 0.70
N ALA A 12 -13.64 69.59 1.90
CA ALA A 12 -12.38 68.85 2.06
C ALA A 12 -12.59 67.41 1.62
N LEU A 13 -11.91 66.96 0.57
CA LEU A 13 -11.80 65.54 0.17
C LEU A 13 -10.84 64.83 1.10
N VAL A 14 -11.35 63.96 1.95
CA VAL A 14 -10.55 62.99 2.71
C VAL A 14 -10.42 61.73 1.84
N LEU A 15 -9.24 61.49 1.27
CA LEU A 15 -8.86 60.21 0.63
C LEU A 15 -8.65 59.17 1.72
N ALA A 16 -9.59 58.28 1.92
CA ALA A 16 -9.40 57.07 2.71
C ALA A 16 -8.70 55.99 1.84
N ALA A 17 -7.41 55.78 2.06
CA ALA A 17 -6.67 54.69 1.47
C ALA A 17 -7.08 53.37 2.18
N VAL A 18 -7.90 52.56 1.50
CA VAL A 18 -8.21 51.19 1.94
C VAL A 18 -7.04 50.27 1.61
N SER A 19 -6.22 49.97 2.62
CA SER A 19 -5.17 48.94 2.54
C SER A 19 -5.83 47.57 2.55
N LEU A 20 -5.96 46.90 1.39
CA LEU A 20 -6.27 45.48 1.33
C LEU A 20 -5.04 44.70 1.84
N GLY A 21 -5.06 44.37 3.12
CA GLY A 21 -4.14 43.41 3.71
C GLY A 21 -4.54 42.00 3.24
N SER A 22 -3.72 41.41 2.35
CA SER A 22 -3.82 39.99 2.00
C SER A 22 -3.49 39.15 3.22
N LEU A 23 -4.51 38.68 3.92
CA LEU A 23 -4.37 37.61 4.91
C LEU A 23 -4.10 36.31 4.16
N ALA A 24 -2.83 36.04 3.88
CA ALA A 24 -2.37 34.69 3.60
C ALA A 24 -2.51 33.89 4.90
N GLY A 25 -3.69 33.31 5.11
CA GLY A 25 -3.95 32.40 6.21
C GLY A 25 -3.12 31.15 6.00
N CYS A 26 -1.98 31.02 6.66
CA CYS A 26 -1.37 29.72 6.89
C CYS A 26 -2.41 28.89 7.64
N ARG A 27 -3.07 27.96 6.94
CA ARG A 27 -3.85 26.90 7.59
C ARG A 27 -2.86 26.06 8.39
N THR A 28 -2.74 26.29 9.67
CA THR A 28 -2.14 25.30 10.57
C THR A 28 -3.04 24.08 10.55
N PRO A 29 -2.50 22.86 10.31
CA PRO A 29 -3.28 21.64 10.42
C PRO A 29 -3.89 21.60 11.82
N THR A 30 -5.20 21.34 11.89
CA THR A 30 -5.89 21.14 13.17
C THR A 30 -5.44 19.76 13.67
N PRO A 31 -4.75 19.64 14.81
CA PRO A 31 -4.39 18.34 15.35
C PRO A 31 -5.66 17.50 15.54
N ALA A 32 -5.61 16.20 15.21
CA ALA A 32 -6.68 15.27 15.53
C ALA A 32 -7.06 15.40 17.02
N ALA A 33 -8.32 15.13 17.35
CA ALA A 33 -8.91 15.39 18.69
C ALA A 33 -8.12 14.80 19.88
N ASN A 34 -7.12 13.95 19.64
CA ASN A 34 -6.25 13.30 20.64
C ASN A 34 -4.77 13.70 20.52
N GLY A 35 -4.42 14.74 19.76
CA GLY A 35 -3.02 15.16 19.55
C GLY A 35 -2.18 14.19 18.70
N ARG A 36 -2.80 13.19 18.04
CA ARG A 36 -2.15 12.24 17.15
C ARG A 36 -2.31 12.68 15.69
N THR A 37 -1.32 12.42 14.87
CA THR A 37 -1.41 12.63 13.42
C THR A 37 -2.37 11.61 12.81
N SER A 38 -3.38 12.09 12.08
CA SER A 38 -4.35 11.23 11.37
C SER A 38 -3.75 10.71 10.08
N VAL A 39 -3.60 9.39 9.98
CA VAL A 39 -3.05 8.72 8.80
C VAL A 39 -4.10 7.81 8.18
N VAL A 40 -4.33 7.94 6.88
CA VAL A 40 -5.14 6.99 6.09
C VAL A 40 -4.19 6.13 5.28
N ALA A 41 -4.30 4.83 5.43
CA ALA A 41 -3.56 3.84 4.64
C ALA A 41 -4.52 3.17 3.64
N ALA A 42 -4.11 3.05 2.38
CA ALA A 42 -4.97 2.49 1.34
C ALA A 42 -5.34 1.03 1.62
N PHE A 43 -4.41 0.22 2.12
CA PHE A 43 -4.60 -1.20 2.43
C PHE A 43 -3.61 -1.70 3.49
N TYR A 44 -3.73 -2.97 3.89
CA TYR A 44 -3.11 -3.54 5.08
C TYR A 44 -1.59 -3.37 5.20
N PRO A 45 -0.71 -3.72 4.23
CA PRO A 45 0.74 -3.53 4.35
C PRO A 45 1.15 -2.11 4.70
N LEU A 46 0.44 -1.12 4.14
CA LEU A 46 0.70 0.29 4.43
C LEU A 46 0.19 0.69 5.81
N GLN A 47 -0.95 0.13 6.24
CA GLN A 47 -1.44 0.28 7.60
C GLN A 47 -0.43 -0.27 8.61
N TYR A 48 0.11 -1.46 8.35
CA TYR A 48 1.16 -2.07 9.17
C TYR A 48 2.39 -1.16 9.27
N ALA A 49 2.94 -0.72 8.12
CA ALA A 49 4.11 0.15 8.08
C ALA A 49 3.88 1.46 8.84
N ALA A 50 2.71 2.11 8.64
CA ALA A 50 2.35 3.33 9.33
C ALA A 50 2.25 3.15 10.85
N HIS A 51 1.67 2.04 11.33
CA HIS A 51 1.63 1.70 12.76
C HIS A 51 3.02 1.46 13.32
N GLN A 52 3.86 0.68 12.63
CA GLN A 52 5.21 0.39 13.09
C GLN A 52 6.07 1.66 13.20
N VAL A 53 5.98 2.54 12.21
CA VAL A 53 6.77 3.79 12.17
C VAL A 53 6.20 4.86 13.10
N GLY A 54 4.89 5.09 13.02
CA GLY A 54 4.24 6.16 13.76
C GLY A 54 4.04 5.88 15.25
N GLY A 55 3.86 4.60 15.64
CA GLY A 55 3.59 4.20 17.00
C GLY A 55 2.42 4.97 17.61
N ASP A 56 2.60 5.45 18.83
CA ASP A 56 1.57 6.20 19.56
C ASP A 56 1.34 7.63 19.03
N SER A 57 2.19 8.14 18.15
CA SER A 57 2.06 9.48 17.58
C SER A 57 1.03 9.57 16.44
N VAL A 58 0.57 8.46 15.93
CA VAL A 58 -0.39 8.39 14.82
C VAL A 58 -1.69 7.70 15.20
N SER A 59 -2.75 8.02 14.45
CA SER A 59 -4.00 7.26 14.41
C SER A 59 -4.18 6.80 12.97
N VAL A 60 -4.08 5.48 12.73
CA VAL A 60 -4.11 4.92 11.37
C VAL A 60 -5.46 4.29 11.07
N THR A 61 -6.07 4.71 9.96
CA THR A 61 -7.29 4.11 9.41
C THR A 61 -6.96 3.44 8.09
N SER A 62 -7.41 2.20 7.88
CA SER A 62 -7.31 1.52 6.57
C SER A 62 -8.55 1.77 5.73
N LEU A 63 -8.37 2.05 4.43
CA LEU A 63 -9.49 2.13 3.48
C LEU A 63 -10.02 0.75 3.12
N THR A 64 -9.16 -0.26 3.09
CA THR A 64 -9.57 -1.63 2.80
C THR A 64 -9.83 -2.37 4.11
N PRO A 65 -11.10 -2.78 4.39
CA PRO A 65 -11.43 -3.57 5.57
C PRO A 65 -10.80 -4.96 5.53
N ALA A 66 -10.60 -5.58 6.70
CA ALA A 66 -10.14 -6.97 6.76
C ALA A 66 -11.09 -7.92 6.03
N GLY A 67 -10.54 -8.80 5.20
CA GLY A 67 -11.28 -9.77 4.40
C GLY A 67 -11.84 -9.24 3.07
N VAL A 68 -11.59 -7.97 2.76
CA VAL A 68 -11.94 -7.36 1.47
C VAL A 68 -10.72 -7.39 0.56
N GLU A 69 -10.95 -7.80 -0.68
CA GLU A 69 -9.96 -7.78 -1.76
C GLU A 69 -9.75 -6.32 -2.19
N PRO A 70 -8.49 -5.79 -2.22
CA PRO A 70 -8.26 -4.38 -2.42
C PRO A 70 -8.25 -3.90 -3.88
N HIS A 71 -8.02 -4.76 -4.88
CA HIS A 71 -7.87 -4.32 -6.28
C HIS A 71 -9.10 -3.58 -6.79
N ASP A 72 -10.28 -4.11 -6.52
CA ASP A 72 -11.57 -3.56 -6.96
C ASP A 72 -12.32 -2.80 -5.85
N LEU A 73 -11.58 -2.23 -4.89
CA LEU A 73 -12.16 -1.47 -3.80
C LEU A 73 -12.95 -0.27 -4.33
N GLU A 74 -14.24 -0.23 -4.01
CA GLU A 74 -15.07 0.96 -4.18
C GLU A 74 -15.17 1.74 -2.87
N LEU A 75 -14.94 3.06 -2.94
CA LEU A 75 -14.94 3.90 -1.76
C LEU A 75 -16.36 4.35 -1.39
N THR A 76 -16.72 4.17 -0.13
CA THR A 76 -17.88 4.78 0.46
C THR A 76 -17.68 6.29 0.66
N ALA A 77 -18.77 7.05 0.79
CA ALA A 77 -18.68 8.48 1.10
C ALA A 77 -17.92 8.78 2.41
N SER A 78 -17.96 7.86 3.39
CA SER A 78 -17.20 7.98 4.63
C SER A 78 -15.69 7.86 4.38
N GLN A 79 -15.27 6.88 3.56
CA GLN A 79 -13.85 6.69 3.23
C GLN A 79 -13.29 7.87 2.41
N VAL A 80 -14.09 8.44 1.50
CA VAL A 80 -13.72 9.69 0.80
C VAL A 80 -13.56 10.86 1.80
N ALA A 81 -14.45 10.95 2.80
CA ALA A 81 -14.32 11.96 3.85
C ALA A 81 -13.09 11.72 4.74
N ASP A 82 -12.73 10.46 5.04
CA ASP A 82 -11.50 10.12 5.77
C ASP A 82 -10.25 10.57 5.00
N ILE A 83 -10.18 10.34 3.68
CA ILE A 83 -9.11 10.85 2.80
C ILE A 83 -9.06 12.39 2.87
N ALA A 84 -10.23 13.06 2.78
CA ALA A 84 -10.30 14.52 2.80
C ALA A 84 -9.85 15.15 4.12
N GLN A 85 -9.95 14.43 5.23
CA GLN A 85 -9.64 14.92 6.57
C GLN A 85 -8.29 14.46 7.12
N ALA A 86 -7.66 13.46 6.50
CA ALA A 86 -6.36 12.92 6.95
C ALA A 86 -5.25 13.97 6.88
N ASP A 87 -4.33 13.93 7.85
CA ASP A 87 -3.07 14.69 7.80
C ASP A 87 -2.10 14.09 6.78
N LEU A 88 -2.17 12.76 6.59
CA LEU A 88 -1.37 12.00 5.63
C LEU A 88 -2.19 10.85 5.04
N VAL A 89 -2.15 10.70 3.73
CA VAL A 89 -2.67 9.52 3.01
C VAL A 89 -1.50 8.77 2.40
N ILE A 90 -1.40 7.46 2.65
CA ILE A 90 -0.35 6.59 2.10
C ILE A 90 -0.96 5.53 1.19
N TYR A 91 -0.44 5.42 -0.03
CA TYR A 91 -0.98 4.55 -1.07
C TYR A 91 0.11 4.05 -2.02
N VAL A 92 -0.20 3.08 -2.83
CA VAL A 92 0.59 2.64 -4.00
C VAL A 92 -0.18 3.09 -5.23
N LYS A 93 0.43 3.98 -6.01
CA LYS A 93 -0.21 4.53 -7.21
C LYS A 93 -0.45 3.44 -8.26
N GLY A 94 -1.65 3.41 -8.81
CA GLY A 94 -2.04 2.44 -9.84
C GLY A 94 -2.52 1.10 -9.28
N PHE A 95 -2.53 0.91 -7.96
CA PHE A 95 -3.04 -0.31 -7.33
C PHE A 95 -4.57 -0.28 -7.18
N GLN A 96 -5.12 0.81 -6.64
CA GLN A 96 -6.56 0.97 -6.37
C GLN A 96 -7.07 2.21 -7.10
N ALA A 97 -7.73 2.05 -8.24
CA ALA A 97 -8.15 3.16 -9.10
C ALA A 97 -9.05 4.18 -8.38
N ALA A 98 -10.00 3.70 -7.54
CA ALA A 98 -10.88 4.59 -6.77
C ALA A 98 -10.11 5.41 -5.71
N VAL A 99 -9.04 4.84 -5.13
CA VAL A 99 -8.18 5.55 -4.17
C VAL A 99 -7.34 6.61 -4.90
N ASP A 100 -6.75 6.29 -6.05
CA ASP A 100 -6.00 7.24 -6.87
C ASP A 100 -6.87 8.46 -7.24
N GLU A 101 -8.10 8.21 -7.69
CA GLU A 101 -9.04 9.27 -8.05
C GLU A 101 -9.45 10.13 -6.83
N ALA A 102 -9.78 9.50 -5.72
CA ALA A 102 -10.15 10.20 -4.51
C ALA A 102 -9.00 11.06 -3.96
N ILE A 103 -7.76 10.55 -3.98
CA ILE A 103 -6.56 11.30 -3.58
C ILE A 103 -6.35 12.51 -4.47
N ALA A 104 -6.46 12.35 -5.80
CA ALA A 104 -6.28 13.46 -6.74
C ALA A 104 -7.28 14.60 -6.49
N GLN A 105 -8.49 14.28 -6.04
CA GLN A 105 -9.56 15.25 -5.78
C GLN A 105 -9.50 15.85 -4.36
N GLN A 106 -9.16 15.04 -3.34
CA GLN A 106 -9.36 15.40 -1.93
C GLN A 106 -8.07 15.68 -1.16
N ALA A 107 -6.95 15.08 -1.55
CA ALA A 107 -5.71 15.13 -0.76
C ALA A 107 -4.43 15.21 -1.61
N PRO A 108 -4.35 15.95 -2.73
CA PRO A 108 -3.19 15.90 -3.65
C PRO A 108 -1.86 16.27 -2.98
N ASP A 109 -1.88 17.18 -1.99
CA ASP A 109 -0.69 17.67 -1.29
C ASP A 109 -0.40 16.91 0.01
N ARG A 110 -1.33 16.04 0.44
CA ARG A 110 -1.24 15.30 1.71
C ARG A 110 -1.07 13.80 1.50
N ALA A 111 -1.02 13.35 0.26
CA ALA A 111 -0.79 11.96 -0.08
C ALA A 111 0.68 11.70 -0.42
N VAL A 112 1.13 10.49 -0.13
CA VAL A 112 2.43 9.97 -0.54
C VAL A 112 2.26 8.62 -1.23
N ASP A 113 2.72 8.57 -2.47
CA ASP A 113 2.91 7.32 -3.19
C ASP A 113 4.18 6.66 -2.68
N VAL A 114 4.03 5.59 -1.90
CA VAL A 114 5.18 4.90 -1.29
C VAL A 114 5.95 4.03 -2.28
N SER A 115 5.43 3.83 -3.49
CA SER A 115 6.15 3.14 -4.57
C SER A 115 7.09 4.07 -5.33
N ALA A 116 6.92 5.39 -5.18
CA ALA A 116 7.77 6.37 -5.84
C ALA A 116 9.22 6.24 -5.37
N GLY A 117 10.13 6.02 -6.33
CA GLY A 117 11.56 5.82 -6.04
C GLY A 117 11.98 4.38 -5.77
N LEU A 118 11.03 3.43 -5.73
CA LEU A 118 11.37 2.00 -5.71
C LEU A 118 11.71 1.48 -7.13
N PRO A 119 12.49 0.41 -7.24
CA PRO A 119 12.75 -0.26 -8.52
C PRO A 119 11.48 -1.01 -8.98
N LEU A 120 10.67 -0.37 -9.83
CA LEU A 120 9.40 -0.94 -10.26
C LEU A 120 9.57 -2.02 -11.33
N LEU A 121 8.82 -3.12 -11.21
CA LEU A 121 8.73 -4.21 -12.17
C LEU A 121 7.53 -3.98 -13.12
N GLY A 122 7.72 -3.12 -14.11
CA GLY A 122 6.65 -2.76 -15.05
C GLY A 122 5.49 -2.04 -14.35
N SER A 123 4.28 -2.56 -14.53
CA SER A 123 3.05 -2.06 -13.88
C SER A 123 2.63 -2.85 -12.64
N ASP A 124 3.46 -3.77 -12.16
CA ASP A 124 3.17 -4.57 -10.97
C ASP A 124 3.18 -3.70 -9.70
N PRO A 125 2.07 -3.59 -8.97
CA PRO A 125 1.98 -2.75 -7.78
C PRO A 125 2.44 -3.43 -6.49
N HIS A 126 2.71 -4.76 -6.48
CA HIS A 126 2.89 -5.59 -5.28
C HIS A 126 4.29 -5.42 -4.62
N VAL A 127 4.75 -4.17 -4.56
CA VAL A 127 6.09 -3.79 -4.08
C VAL A 127 6.39 -4.25 -2.65
N TRP A 128 5.37 -4.41 -1.81
CA TRP A 128 5.49 -4.75 -0.38
C TRP A 128 5.91 -6.20 -0.12
N LEU A 129 5.88 -7.06 -1.13
CA LEU A 129 6.30 -8.47 -0.98
C LEU A 129 7.82 -8.67 -1.03
N ASP A 130 8.59 -7.61 -1.33
CA ASP A 130 10.02 -7.57 -1.07
C ASP A 130 10.27 -6.86 0.28
N PRO A 131 10.85 -7.54 1.28
CA PRO A 131 11.18 -6.91 2.57
C PRO A 131 12.06 -5.66 2.44
N THR A 132 12.93 -5.59 1.43
CA THR A 132 13.79 -4.41 1.23
C THR A 132 12.97 -3.20 0.77
N ASN A 133 11.96 -3.41 -0.07
CA ASN A 133 11.00 -2.37 -0.45
C ASN A 133 10.14 -1.95 0.75
N MET A 134 9.69 -2.89 1.60
CA MET A 134 8.93 -2.56 2.80
C MET A 134 9.76 -1.70 3.78
N SER A 135 11.06 -1.94 3.90
CA SER A 135 11.97 -1.08 4.65
C SER A 135 12.03 0.35 4.08
N ALA A 136 12.13 0.48 2.75
CA ALA A 136 12.11 1.78 2.07
C ALA A 136 10.77 2.51 2.22
N ILE A 137 9.64 1.78 2.12
CA ILE A 137 8.29 2.29 2.43
C ILE A 137 8.24 2.87 3.84
N GLY A 138 8.75 2.14 4.83
CA GLY A 138 8.82 2.62 6.22
C GLY A 138 9.63 3.92 6.36
N THR A 139 10.73 4.03 5.63
CA THR A 139 11.56 5.25 5.59
C THR A 139 10.79 6.43 5.00
N THR A 140 10.12 6.24 3.86
CA THR A 140 9.30 7.27 3.20
C THR A 140 8.19 7.76 4.13
N ILE A 141 7.52 6.85 4.84
CA ILE A 141 6.48 7.20 5.84
C ILE A 141 7.08 8.02 6.98
N ALA A 142 8.25 7.62 7.51
CA ALA A 142 8.92 8.33 8.60
C ALA A 142 9.30 9.77 8.21
N GLU A 143 9.84 9.96 7.02
CA GLU A 143 10.20 11.27 6.48
C GLU A 143 8.97 12.18 6.38
N ARG A 144 7.84 11.65 5.88
CA ARG A 144 6.59 12.43 5.79
C ARG A 144 6.03 12.76 7.17
N LEU A 145 6.01 11.81 8.10
CA LEU A 145 5.55 12.05 9.48
C LEU A 145 6.42 13.07 10.19
N ALA A 146 7.75 13.03 10.01
CA ALA A 146 8.65 14.02 10.61
C ALA A 146 8.42 15.45 10.07
N GLN A 147 8.01 15.60 8.80
CA GLN A 147 7.64 16.89 8.22
C GLN A 147 6.33 17.44 8.78
N ILE A 148 5.33 16.57 8.99
CA ILE A 148 3.99 16.94 9.47
C ILE A 148 3.97 17.17 10.98
N ALA A 149 4.68 16.33 11.74
CA ALA A 149 4.73 16.33 13.19
C ALA A 149 6.19 16.34 13.70
N PRO A 150 6.90 17.49 13.61
CA PRO A 150 8.33 17.59 13.96
C PRO A 150 8.66 17.15 15.39
N ASP A 151 7.73 17.32 16.33
CA ASP A 151 7.89 16.89 17.72
C ASP A 151 8.04 15.37 17.86
N SER A 152 7.49 14.59 16.91
CA SER A 152 7.59 13.13 16.85
C SER A 152 8.79 12.63 16.03
N ALA A 153 9.54 13.50 15.35
CA ALA A 153 10.57 13.16 14.38
C ALA A 153 11.60 12.13 14.90
N THR A 154 12.10 12.33 16.12
CA THR A 154 13.07 11.41 16.75
C THR A 154 12.47 10.02 16.97
N THR A 155 11.22 9.96 17.42
CA THR A 155 10.52 8.69 17.68
C THR A 155 10.24 7.95 16.39
N VAL A 156 9.70 8.61 15.36
CA VAL A 156 9.41 7.97 14.08
C VAL A 156 10.69 7.50 13.37
N ALA A 157 11.79 8.23 13.45
CA ALA A 157 13.08 7.80 12.91
C ALA A 157 13.62 6.54 13.61
N LYS A 158 13.53 6.48 14.94
CA LYS A 158 13.88 5.29 15.72
C LYS A 158 13.01 4.09 15.32
N ASN A 159 11.72 4.29 15.20
CA ASN A 159 10.77 3.24 14.84
C ASN A 159 11.00 2.74 13.40
N ALA A 160 11.28 3.64 12.44
CA ALA A 160 11.65 3.25 11.08
C ALA A 160 12.93 2.40 11.05
N THR A 161 13.94 2.73 11.88
CA THR A 161 15.15 1.90 12.02
C THR A 161 14.80 0.51 12.58
N ALA A 162 13.88 0.41 13.52
CA ALA A 162 13.42 -0.88 14.06
C ALA A 162 12.70 -1.71 12.99
N LEU A 163 11.81 -1.08 12.20
CA LEU A 163 11.16 -1.73 11.07
C LEU A 163 12.17 -2.22 10.03
N SER A 164 13.14 -1.37 9.64
CA SER A 164 14.21 -1.76 8.73
C SER A 164 14.97 -2.98 9.23
N SER A 165 15.36 -3.02 10.50
CA SER A 165 16.06 -4.16 11.10
C SER A 165 15.22 -5.45 11.08
N ALA A 166 13.90 -5.34 11.25
CA ALA A 166 13.00 -6.48 11.12
C ALA A 166 12.90 -6.96 9.67
N MET A 167 12.87 -6.05 8.70
CA MET A 167 12.88 -6.38 7.28
C MET A 167 14.21 -7.02 6.83
N ASP A 168 15.35 -6.51 7.30
CA ASP A 168 16.67 -7.10 7.04
C ASP A 168 16.75 -8.55 7.56
N SER A 169 16.20 -8.80 8.75
CA SER A 169 16.14 -10.15 9.34
C SER A 169 15.22 -11.08 8.54
N LEU A 170 14.11 -10.55 8.02
CA LEU A 170 13.19 -11.29 7.17
C LEU A 170 13.84 -11.60 5.81
N ASP A 171 14.47 -10.63 5.16
CA ASP A 171 15.21 -10.81 3.90
C ASP A 171 16.31 -11.88 4.06
N ALA A 172 17.11 -11.81 5.10
CA ALA A 172 18.13 -12.81 5.37
C ALA A 172 17.54 -14.22 5.54
N SER A 173 16.36 -14.33 6.17
CA SER A 173 15.64 -15.60 6.34
C SER A 173 15.17 -16.16 4.99
N TYR A 174 14.63 -15.31 4.12
CA TYR A 174 14.23 -15.71 2.77
C TYR A 174 15.42 -16.11 1.91
N ARG A 175 16.51 -15.32 1.89
CA ARG A 175 17.73 -15.66 1.14
C ARG A 175 18.30 -17.02 1.58
N SER A 176 18.41 -17.25 2.87
CA SER A 176 18.93 -18.53 3.38
C SER A 176 17.95 -19.68 3.16
N GLY A 177 16.65 -19.44 3.40
CA GLY A 177 15.60 -20.46 3.29
C GLY A 177 15.33 -20.93 1.87
N LEU A 178 15.54 -20.07 0.88
CA LEU A 178 15.30 -20.36 -0.54
C LEU A 178 16.59 -20.58 -1.35
N ALA A 179 17.76 -20.62 -0.71
CA ALA A 179 19.05 -20.77 -1.40
C ALA A 179 19.16 -22.07 -2.22
N THR A 180 18.62 -23.17 -1.70
CA THR A 180 18.82 -24.52 -2.26
C THR A 180 17.49 -25.22 -2.55
N CYS A 181 16.66 -24.60 -3.36
CA CYS A 181 15.37 -25.18 -3.77
C CYS A 181 15.51 -26.06 -5.03
N ARG A 182 14.74 -27.14 -5.11
CA ARG A 182 14.69 -28.02 -6.29
C ARG A 182 13.94 -27.40 -7.47
N SER A 183 12.91 -26.61 -7.19
CA SER A 183 12.17 -25.85 -8.17
C SER A 183 12.34 -24.34 -7.93
N ARG A 184 12.45 -23.59 -9.01
CA ARG A 184 12.40 -22.13 -9.00
C ARG A 184 11.09 -21.58 -9.59
N ASP A 185 10.30 -22.46 -10.21
CA ASP A 185 9.02 -22.07 -10.79
C ASP A 185 7.95 -21.95 -9.70
N LEU A 186 7.33 -20.78 -9.61
CA LEU A 186 6.33 -20.40 -8.61
C LEU A 186 4.98 -20.22 -9.32
N VAL A 187 4.14 -21.25 -9.31
CA VAL A 187 2.78 -21.19 -9.91
C VAL A 187 1.81 -20.65 -8.89
N VAL A 188 1.18 -19.51 -9.18
CA VAL A 188 0.33 -18.72 -8.26
C VAL A 188 -1.03 -18.42 -8.88
N SER A 189 -2.04 -18.12 -8.06
CA SER A 189 -3.39 -17.77 -8.50
C SER A 189 -3.39 -16.53 -9.38
N HIS A 190 -2.77 -15.42 -8.93
CA HIS A 190 -2.54 -14.21 -9.73
C HIS A 190 -1.08 -13.74 -9.61
N GLU A 191 -0.67 -12.80 -10.45
CA GLU A 191 0.72 -12.36 -10.57
C GLU A 191 1.11 -11.32 -9.50
N ALA A 192 0.90 -11.63 -8.21
CA ALA A 192 1.26 -10.75 -7.09
C ALA A 192 2.72 -10.87 -6.64
N PHE A 193 3.41 -11.97 -6.94
CA PHE A 193 4.66 -12.31 -6.27
C PHE A 193 5.93 -11.96 -7.06
N ALA A 194 5.84 -11.08 -8.09
CA ALA A 194 7.01 -10.81 -8.93
C ALA A 194 8.16 -10.16 -8.16
N TYR A 195 7.87 -9.26 -7.21
CA TYR A 195 8.92 -8.65 -6.37
C TYR A 195 9.60 -9.68 -5.45
N LEU A 196 8.83 -10.55 -4.80
CA LEU A 196 9.37 -11.66 -4.01
C LEU A 196 10.16 -12.62 -4.90
N ALA A 197 9.62 -12.98 -6.07
CA ALA A 197 10.27 -13.87 -7.00
C ALA A 197 11.61 -13.28 -7.48
N HIS A 198 11.62 -12.00 -7.84
CA HIS A 198 12.84 -11.28 -8.26
C HIS A 198 13.90 -11.23 -7.15
N ALA A 199 13.49 -10.92 -5.91
CA ALA A 199 14.40 -10.80 -4.77
C ALA A 199 15.10 -12.12 -4.42
N TYR A 200 14.44 -13.27 -4.68
CA TYR A 200 14.92 -14.59 -4.23
C TYR A 200 15.12 -15.60 -5.37
N ASP A 201 15.31 -15.13 -6.60
CA ASP A 201 15.63 -15.94 -7.79
C ASP A 201 14.60 -17.04 -8.04
N LEU A 202 13.30 -16.69 -7.96
CA LEU A 202 12.17 -17.51 -8.37
C LEU A 202 11.60 -16.99 -9.70
N THR A 203 10.82 -17.82 -10.39
CA THR A 203 10.13 -17.47 -11.63
C THR A 203 8.62 -17.59 -11.41
N GLN A 204 7.93 -16.47 -11.31
CA GLN A 204 6.47 -16.44 -11.16
C GLN A 204 5.76 -16.88 -12.44
N ILE A 205 4.70 -17.67 -12.27
CA ILE A 205 3.79 -18.13 -13.33
C ILE A 205 2.38 -17.97 -12.79
N GLY A 206 1.67 -16.91 -13.18
CA GLY A 206 0.29 -16.67 -12.74
C GLY A 206 -0.72 -17.52 -13.51
N LEU A 207 -1.73 -18.03 -12.83
CA LEU A 207 -2.95 -18.54 -13.46
C LEU A 207 -3.73 -17.37 -14.06
N SER A 208 -3.93 -16.29 -13.28
CA SER A 208 -4.45 -14.99 -13.72
C SER A 208 -3.32 -13.95 -13.85
N GLY A 209 -3.65 -12.77 -14.39
CA GLY A 209 -2.74 -11.62 -14.45
C GLY A 209 -2.58 -10.90 -13.11
N LEU A 210 -2.38 -9.55 -13.14
CA LEU A 210 -2.15 -8.73 -11.94
C LEU A 210 -3.39 -8.54 -11.04
N SER A 211 -4.61 -8.75 -11.56
CA SER A 211 -5.84 -8.72 -10.77
C SER A 211 -6.34 -10.15 -10.55
N PRO A 212 -6.66 -10.53 -9.30
CA PRO A 212 -7.17 -11.86 -8.99
C PRO A 212 -8.59 -12.13 -9.54
N ASP A 213 -9.39 -11.07 -9.74
CA ASP A 213 -10.78 -11.18 -10.23
C ASP A 213 -10.88 -11.47 -11.73
N ALA A 214 -9.78 -11.34 -12.46
CA ALA A 214 -9.73 -11.67 -13.87
C ALA A 214 -9.73 -13.20 -14.06
N GLU A 215 -10.85 -13.78 -14.53
CA GLU A 215 -10.92 -15.20 -14.85
C GLU A 215 -9.88 -15.56 -15.93
N PRO A 216 -9.01 -16.54 -15.70
CA PRO A 216 -8.04 -16.99 -16.70
C PRO A 216 -8.76 -17.61 -17.90
N SER A 217 -8.27 -17.30 -19.09
CA SER A 217 -8.81 -17.92 -20.30
C SER A 217 -8.54 -19.44 -20.33
N PRO A 218 -9.39 -20.24 -20.99
CA PRO A 218 -9.13 -21.68 -21.16
C PRO A 218 -7.77 -21.98 -21.82
N ALA A 219 -7.29 -21.09 -22.68
CA ALA A 219 -5.97 -21.22 -23.31
C ALA A 219 -4.84 -21.03 -22.27
N ARG A 220 -4.99 -20.06 -21.37
CA ARG A 220 -4.02 -19.83 -20.29
C ARG A 220 -3.98 -21.01 -19.32
N LEU A 221 -5.14 -21.51 -18.89
CA LEU A 221 -5.21 -22.68 -18.01
C LEU A 221 -4.52 -23.89 -18.64
N LYS A 222 -4.79 -24.15 -19.92
CA LYS A 222 -4.10 -25.23 -20.65
C LYS A 222 -2.58 -25.02 -20.70
N GLU A 223 -2.12 -23.81 -21.03
CA GLU A 223 -0.70 -23.47 -21.09
C GLU A 223 -0.02 -23.76 -19.74
N VAL A 224 -0.61 -23.28 -18.63
CA VAL A 224 -0.04 -23.48 -17.29
C VAL A 224 -0.10 -24.96 -16.89
N THR A 225 -1.19 -25.67 -17.19
CA THR A 225 -1.30 -27.12 -16.96
C THR A 225 -0.19 -27.89 -17.66
N ASP A 226 0.03 -27.62 -18.96
CA ASP A 226 1.09 -28.26 -19.75
C ASP A 226 2.48 -27.93 -19.16
N LEU A 227 2.68 -26.71 -18.66
CA LEU A 227 3.93 -26.27 -18.07
C LEU A 227 4.18 -26.94 -16.71
N VAL A 228 3.16 -27.07 -15.86
CA VAL A 228 3.23 -27.79 -14.58
C VAL A 228 3.67 -29.24 -14.81
N VAL A 229 3.05 -29.93 -15.79
CA VAL A 229 3.39 -31.31 -16.14
C VAL A 229 4.80 -31.42 -16.72
N SER A 230 5.16 -30.58 -17.70
CA SER A 230 6.43 -30.66 -18.41
C SER A 230 7.63 -30.35 -17.52
N LYS A 231 7.49 -29.44 -16.56
CA LYS A 231 8.54 -29.07 -15.61
C LYS A 231 8.51 -29.88 -14.31
N GLY A 232 7.49 -30.72 -14.11
CA GLY A 232 7.33 -31.51 -12.87
C GLY A 232 7.11 -30.64 -11.65
N ILE A 233 6.36 -29.52 -11.80
CA ILE A 233 6.05 -28.62 -10.70
C ILE A 233 5.13 -29.33 -9.72
N SER A 234 5.53 -29.37 -8.44
CA SER A 234 4.84 -30.16 -7.43
C SER A 234 3.80 -29.39 -6.62
N THR A 235 3.77 -28.06 -6.73
CA THR A 235 2.92 -27.21 -5.89
C THR A 235 2.39 -26.03 -6.67
N ILE A 236 1.08 -25.78 -6.54
CA ILE A 236 0.36 -24.60 -7.03
C ILE A 236 -0.13 -23.83 -5.82
N TYR A 237 0.11 -22.51 -5.83
CA TYR A 237 -0.20 -21.67 -4.68
C TYR A 237 -1.51 -20.93 -4.89
N TYR A 238 -2.37 -20.95 -3.86
CA TYR A 238 -3.62 -20.18 -3.79
C TYR A 238 -3.54 -19.15 -2.66
N GLU A 239 -4.43 -18.18 -2.67
CA GLU A 239 -4.41 -17.01 -1.80
C GLU A 239 -5.47 -17.03 -0.71
N THR A 240 -5.35 -16.10 0.25
CA THR A 240 -6.24 -16.03 1.43
C THR A 240 -7.61 -15.44 1.09
N LEU A 241 -7.67 -14.44 0.20
CA LEU A 241 -8.90 -13.68 -0.09
C LEU A 241 -9.61 -14.11 -1.37
N VAL A 242 -9.06 -15.07 -2.11
CA VAL A 242 -9.58 -15.54 -3.41
C VAL A 242 -10.03 -16.99 -3.31
N ASP A 243 -11.06 -17.38 -4.08
CA ASP A 243 -11.54 -18.78 -4.15
C ASP A 243 -10.43 -19.68 -4.74
N PRO A 244 -9.97 -20.70 -4.03
CA PRO A 244 -8.88 -21.59 -4.48
C PRO A 244 -9.27 -22.52 -5.62
N LYS A 245 -10.52 -22.48 -6.10
CA LYS A 245 -11.10 -23.46 -7.04
C LYS A 245 -10.29 -23.63 -8.32
N ILE A 246 -9.78 -22.53 -8.89
CA ILE A 246 -8.99 -22.59 -10.14
C ILE A 246 -7.65 -23.30 -9.89
N ALA A 247 -6.95 -22.91 -8.83
CA ALA A 247 -5.70 -23.56 -8.42
C ALA A 247 -5.90 -25.05 -8.12
N GLN A 248 -7.00 -25.40 -7.46
CA GLN A 248 -7.38 -26.80 -7.17
C GLN A 248 -7.65 -27.58 -8.45
N THR A 249 -8.36 -26.99 -9.43
CA THR A 249 -8.65 -27.67 -10.72
C THR A 249 -7.36 -28.01 -11.45
N VAL A 250 -6.41 -27.07 -11.56
CA VAL A 250 -5.12 -27.34 -12.23
C VAL A 250 -4.29 -28.36 -11.43
N ALA A 251 -4.35 -28.32 -10.10
CA ALA A 251 -3.68 -29.31 -9.26
C ALA A 251 -4.24 -30.73 -9.45
N ASP A 252 -5.57 -30.88 -9.52
CA ASP A 252 -6.24 -32.16 -9.73
C ASP A 252 -5.90 -32.76 -11.11
N GLU A 253 -5.79 -31.91 -12.15
CA GLU A 253 -5.43 -32.34 -13.52
C GLU A 253 -3.95 -32.75 -13.64
N THR A 254 -3.07 -32.15 -12.83
CA THR A 254 -1.61 -32.35 -12.97
C THR A 254 -1.02 -33.30 -11.91
N GLY A 255 -1.77 -33.58 -10.85
CA GLY A 255 -1.26 -34.33 -9.68
C GLY A 255 -0.38 -33.47 -8.75
N ALA A 256 -0.31 -32.16 -8.99
CA ALA A 256 0.34 -31.22 -8.07
C ALA A 256 -0.46 -31.07 -6.76
N LYS A 257 0.18 -30.53 -5.72
CA LYS A 257 -0.48 -30.18 -4.47
C LYS A 257 -0.86 -28.71 -4.51
N VAL A 258 -1.88 -28.32 -3.73
CA VAL A 258 -2.15 -26.92 -3.45
C VAL A 258 -1.57 -26.52 -2.11
N ALA A 259 -1.08 -25.28 -2.02
CA ALA A 259 -0.61 -24.70 -0.76
C ALA A 259 -0.99 -23.21 -0.70
N LYS A 260 -1.20 -22.69 0.51
CA LYS A 260 -1.54 -21.27 0.66
C LYS A 260 -0.26 -20.42 0.61
N LEU A 261 -0.27 -19.39 -0.22
CA LEU A 261 0.72 -18.33 -0.26
C LEU A 261 -0.01 -16.99 -0.26
N ASP A 262 0.21 -16.18 0.78
CA ASP A 262 -0.57 -15.00 1.06
C ASP A 262 0.11 -13.75 0.46
N PRO A 263 -0.51 -13.03 -0.50
CA PRO A 263 0.06 -11.81 -1.07
C PRO A 263 0.00 -10.61 -0.11
N LEU A 264 -0.55 -10.79 1.10
CA LEU A 264 -0.65 -9.73 2.12
C LEU A 264 -1.42 -8.48 1.66
N GLU A 265 -2.32 -8.60 0.73
CA GLU A 265 -3.18 -7.49 0.30
C GLU A 265 -4.17 -7.06 1.37
N GLY A 266 -4.54 -8.00 2.24
CA GLY A 266 -5.37 -7.80 3.41
C GLY A 266 -5.25 -8.97 4.37
N LEU A 267 -5.68 -8.81 5.61
CA LEU A 267 -5.78 -9.91 6.56
C LEU A 267 -7.17 -10.54 6.49
N ALA A 268 -7.25 -11.86 6.68
CA ALA A 268 -8.52 -12.52 6.89
C ALA A 268 -9.23 -11.96 8.14
N PRO A 269 -10.57 -11.91 8.16
CA PRO A 269 -11.31 -11.46 9.34
C PRO A 269 -10.93 -12.28 10.58
N GLY A 270 -10.59 -11.60 11.67
CA GLY A 270 -10.20 -12.23 12.92
C GLY A 270 -8.79 -12.83 12.95
N SER A 271 -7.97 -12.60 11.92
CA SER A 271 -6.55 -12.96 11.93
C SER A 271 -5.83 -12.23 13.08
N SER A 272 -4.99 -12.96 13.80
CA SER A 272 -4.08 -12.41 14.82
C SER A 272 -2.64 -12.22 14.29
N GLY A 273 -2.40 -12.59 13.02
CA GLY A 273 -1.10 -12.43 12.37
C GLY A 273 -0.82 -10.99 11.98
N ASP A 274 0.48 -10.68 11.85
CA ASP A 274 0.96 -9.42 11.29
C ASP A 274 1.76 -9.68 10.01
N TYR A 275 2.25 -8.61 9.37
CA TYR A 275 3.04 -8.70 8.14
C TYR A 275 4.22 -9.66 8.29
N VAL A 276 4.98 -9.56 9.38
CA VAL A 276 6.19 -10.39 9.59
C VAL A 276 5.83 -11.86 9.80
N SER A 277 4.77 -12.13 10.56
CA SER A 277 4.32 -13.50 10.81
C SER A 277 3.81 -14.17 9.54
N VAL A 278 2.98 -13.47 8.75
CA VAL A 278 2.48 -14.00 7.47
C VAL A 278 3.61 -14.22 6.47
N MET A 279 4.57 -13.31 6.36
CA MET A 279 5.75 -13.52 5.52
C MET A 279 6.59 -14.73 5.97
N LYS A 280 6.71 -14.98 7.28
CA LYS A 280 7.38 -16.20 7.78
C LYS A 280 6.62 -17.47 7.42
N ASP A 281 5.30 -17.46 7.51
CA ASP A 281 4.44 -18.57 7.09
C ASP A 281 4.56 -18.81 5.58
N ASN A 282 4.60 -17.74 4.78
CA ASN A 282 4.87 -17.80 3.35
C ASN A 282 6.22 -18.46 3.06
N LEU A 283 7.28 -18.08 3.78
CA LEU A 283 8.60 -18.70 3.62
C LEU A 283 8.55 -20.21 3.95
N ALA A 284 7.89 -20.61 5.01
CA ALA A 284 7.75 -22.03 5.39
C ALA A 284 6.98 -22.82 4.30
N THR A 285 5.93 -22.22 3.76
CA THR A 285 5.14 -22.78 2.65
C THR A 285 6.01 -22.92 1.39
N LEU A 286 6.73 -21.86 1.01
CA LEU A 286 7.65 -21.87 -0.14
C LEU A 286 8.76 -22.92 0.01
N LYS A 287 9.39 -23.02 1.18
CA LYS A 287 10.42 -24.04 1.44
C LYS A 287 9.89 -25.44 1.19
N THR A 288 8.69 -25.72 1.66
CA THR A 288 8.04 -27.02 1.47
C THR A 288 7.67 -27.26 0.01
N GLY A 289 6.99 -26.32 -0.63
CA GLY A 289 6.48 -26.45 -1.99
C GLY A 289 7.58 -26.46 -3.05
N GLN A 290 8.63 -25.68 -2.89
CA GLN A 290 9.77 -25.63 -3.80
C GLN A 290 10.84 -26.70 -3.47
N GLY A 291 10.67 -27.45 -2.40
CA GLY A 291 11.59 -28.50 -1.97
C GLY A 291 12.96 -27.97 -1.61
N CYS A 292 13.01 -26.91 -0.82
CA CYS A 292 14.25 -26.32 -0.33
C CYS A 292 14.81 -27.10 0.88
N SER A 293 16.12 -27.21 0.97
CA SER A 293 16.83 -27.94 2.03
C SER A 293 17.59 -26.99 2.98
#